data_079c8094e79a8be09df750225582ecdf
#
_entry.id   079c8094e79a8be09df750225582ecdf
#
_cell.length_a   1.000
_cell.length_b   1.000
_cell.length_c   1.000
_cell.angle_alpha   90.00
_cell.angle_beta   90.00
_cell.angle_gamma   90.00
#
_symmetry.space_group_name_H-M   'P 1'
#
loop_
_entity.id
_entity.type
_entity.pdbx_description
1 polymer ?
#
loop_
_entity_poly.entity_id
_entity_poly.type
_entity_poly.pdbx_seq_one_letter_code
_entity_poly.pdbx_strand_id
1 'polypeptide(L)'
;MLVLITYDVNTEDAAGRKRLRQIARQCVNYGQRVQNSVFECLLDTAQCRSLQNTLCKIMDPQRDSLRFYYLGKQYEKKIEHFGCKQSYLPEETLMI
;
A
#
# COMPACT_ATOMS: atom_id res chain seq x y z
N MET A 1 6.07 13.86 3.59
CA MET A 1 6.96 12.89 2.97
C MET A 1 6.27 12.18 1.83
N LEU A 2 7.05 11.74 0.89
CA LEU A 2 6.52 11.03 -0.25
C LEU A 2 6.44 9.54 0.07
N VAL A 3 5.26 8.97 -0.14
CA VAL A 3 5.01 7.57 0.17
C VAL A 3 4.38 6.92 -1.05
N LEU A 4 4.94 5.81 -1.46
CA LEU A 4 4.36 4.99 -2.51
C LEU A 4 3.63 3.83 -1.84
N ILE A 5 2.34 3.71 -2.13
CA ILE A 5 1.51 2.63 -1.56
C ILE A 5 1.18 1.66 -2.65
N THR A 6 1.56 0.41 -2.45
CA THR A 6 1.20 -0.66 -3.38
C THR A 6 0.36 -1.68 -2.65
N TYR A 7 -0.59 -2.26 -3.37
CA TYR A 7 -1.45 -3.27 -2.77
C TYR A 7 -1.74 -4.38 -3.77
N ASP A 8 -1.89 -5.58 -3.24
CA ASP A 8 -2.26 -6.75 -4.01
C ASP A 8 -3.39 -7.43 -3.26
N VAL A 9 -4.59 -7.38 -3.83
CA VAL A 9 -5.79 -7.88 -3.19
C VAL A 9 -6.30 -9.07 -3.96
N ASN A 10 -6.60 -10.14 -3.23
CA ASN A 10 -7.18 -11.33 -3.84
C ASN A 10 -8.62 -11.02 -4.25
N THR A 11 -8.90 -11.08 -5.55
CA THR A 11 -10.19 -10.70 -6.12
C THR A 11 -10.96 -11.89 -6.67
N GLU A 12 -10.65 -13.08 -6.17
CA GLU A 12 -11.34 -14.29 -6.63
C GLU A 12 -12.81 -14.32 -6.24
N ASP A 13 -13.17 -13.63 -5.16
CA ASP A 13 -14.55 -13.57 -4.73
C ASP A 13 -15.04 -12.13 -4.64
N ALA A 14 -16.35 -11.98 -4.40
CA ALA A 14 -16.96 -10.66 -4.32
C ALA A 14 -16.43 -9.84 -3.15
N ALA A 15 -16.11 -10.49 -2.04
CA ALA A 15 -15.57 -9.81 -0.88
C ALA A 15 -14.21 -9.20 -1.19
N GLY A 16 -13.38 -9.90 -1.93
CA GLY A 16 -12.07 -9.40 -2.34
C GLY A 16 -12.19 -8.20 -3.27
N ARG A 17 -13.12 -8.27 -4.22
CA ARG A 17 -13.35 -7.15 -5.13
C ARG A 17 -13.84 -5.91 -4.37
N LYS A 18 -14.65 -6.12 -3.34
CA LYS A 18 -15.09 -5.02 -2.48
C LYS A 18 -13.94 -4.41 -1.71
N ARG A 19 -13.06 -5.26 -1.15
CA ARG A 19 -11.87 -4.78 -0.43
C ARG A 19 -10.99 -3.93 -1.35
N LEU A 20 -10.81 -4.39 -2.58
CA LEU A 20 -10.00 -3.65 -3.54
C LEU A 20 -10.55 -2.24 -3.77
N ARG A 21 -11.85 -2.14 -3.98
CA ARG A 21 -12.50 -0.84 -4.19
C ARG A 21 -12.36 0.05 -2.96
N GLN A 22 -12.51 -0.51 -1.78
CA GLN A 22 -12.39 0.26 -0.54
C GLN A 22 -10.98 0.78 -0.32
N ILE A 23 -9.98 -0.03 -0.60
CA ILE A 23 -8.58 0.38 -0.47
C ILE A 23 -8.28 1.50 -1.45
N ALA A 24 -8.67 1.33 -2.70
CA ALA A 24 -8.44 2.36 -3.71
C ALA A 24 -9.13 3.67 -3.33
N ARG A 25 -10.34 3.60 -2.83
CA ARG A 25 -11.09 4.80 -2.44
C ARG A 25 -10.37 5.57 -1.33
N GLN A 26 -9.83 4.86 -0.36
CA GLN A 26 -9.09 5.51 0.72
C GLN A 26 -7.81 6.16 0.21
N CYS A 27 -7.11 5.48 -0.67
CA CYS A 27 -5.86 6.02 -1.21
C CYS A 27 -6.09 7.28 -2.05
N VAL A 28 -7.19 7.33 -2.79
CA VAL A 28 -7.52 8.50 -3.62
C VAL A 28 -7.64 9.77 -2.77
N ASN A 29 -8.08 9.64 -1.53
CA ASN A 29 -8.21 10.80 -0.64
C ASN A 29 -6.86 11.41 -0.26
N TYR A 30 -5.78 10.68 -0.42
CA TYR A 30 -4.47 11.11 0.06
C TYR A 30 -3.43 11.26 -1.04
N GLY A 31 -3.72 10.78 -2.23
CA GLY A 31 -2.72 10.81 -3.26
C GLY A 31 -3.26 10.56 -4.64
N GLN A 32 -2.38 10.22 -5.54
CA GLN A 32 -2.67 10.08 -6.94
C GLN A 32 -2.33 8.66 -7.40
N ARG A 33 -3.25 8.04 -8.12
CA ARG A 33 -3.01 6.73 -8.71
C ARG A 33 -2.00 6.88 -9.85
N VAL A 34 -0.93 6.09 -9.78
CA VAL A 34 0.08 6.07 -10.84
C VAL A 34 0.03 4.80 -11.66
N GLN A 35 -0.49 3.73 -11.05
CA GLN A 35 -0.79 2.47 -11.73
C GLN A 35 -2.00 1.85 -11.04
N ASN A 36 -2.49 0.73 -11.56
CA ASN A 36 -3.72 0.13 -11.08
C ASN A 36 -3.75 -0.07 -9.56
N SER A 37 -2.67 -0.53 -9.00
CA SER A 37 -2.59 -0.83 -7.57
C SER A 37 -1.45 -0.08 -6.91
N VAL A 38 -1.13 1.12 -7.42
CA VAL A 38 -0.02 1.93 -6.92
C VAL A 38 -0.48 3.37 -6.79
N PHE A 39 -0.32 3.91 -5.58
CA PHE A 39 -0.64 5.31 -5.30
C PHE A 39 0.59 6.03 -4.80
N GLU A 40 0.75 7.26 -5.26
CA GLU A 40 1.80 8.15 -4.81
C GLU A 40 1.17 9.23 -3.94
N CYS A 41 1.58 9.32 -2.69
CA CYS A 41 0.94 10.18 -1.70
C CYS A 41 1.97 11.07 -1.02
N LEU A 42 1.57 12.32 -0.77
CA LEU A 42 2.35 13.21 0.10
C LEU A 42 1.65 13.24 1.45
N LEU A 43 2.33 12.71 2.46
CA LEU A 43 1.72 12.52 3.77
C LEU A 43 2.68 13.00 4.85
N ASP A 44 2.12 13.55 5.94
CA ASP A 44 2.88 13.69 7.15
C ASP A 44 2.81 12.38 7.95
N THR A 45 3.54 12.33 9.06
CA THR A 45 3.62 11.10 9.85
C THR A 45 2.26 10.69 10.40
N ALA A 46 1.46 11.65 10.84
CA ALA A 46 0.14 11.36 11.41
C ALA A 46 -0.82 10.84 10.35
N GLN A 47 -0.81 11.48 9.17
CA GLN A 47 -1.65 11.03 8.05
C GLN A 47 -1.27 9.64 7.60
N CYS A 48 0.02 9.37 7.52
CA CYS A 48 0.51 8.08 7.10
C CYS A 48 0.05 6.98 8.06
N ARG A 49 0.19 7.23 9.36
CA ARG A 49 -0.23 6.26 10.37
C ARG A 49 -1.72 6.02 10.31
N SER A 50 -2.49 7.09 10.15
CA SER A 50 -3.94 6.99 10.04
C SER A 50 -4.35 6.17 8.83
N LEU A 51 -3.72 6.42 7.68
CA LEU A 51 -4.03 5.68 6.47
C LEU A 51 -3.63 4.21 6.60
N GLN A 52 -2.48 3.93 7.19
CA GLN A 52 -2.07 2.55 7.45
C GLN A 52 -3.11 1.81 8.28
N ASN A 53 -3.58 2.44 9.35
CA ASN A 53 -4.57 1.82 10.22
C ASN A 53 -5.86 1.54 9.47
N THR A 54 -6.31 2.49 8.65
CA THR A 54 -7.52 2.33 7.88
C THR A 54 -7.40 1.19 6.87
N LEU A 55 -6.31 1.16 6.13
CA LEU A 55 -6.11 0.13 5.12
C LEU A 55 -5.94 -1.25 5.72
N CYS A 56 -5.25 -1.34 6.86
CA CYS A 56 -5.06 -2.62 7.53
C CYS A 56 -6.37 -3.19 8.07
N LYS A 57 -7.32 -2.32 8.41
CA LYS A 57 -8.65 -2.79 8.83
C LYS A 57 -9.47 -3.31 7.68
N ILE A 58 -9.24 -2.78 6.48
CA ILE A 58 -9.99 -3.20 5.29
C ILE A 58 -9.45 -4.50 4.75
N MET A 59 -8.13 -4.62 4.65
CA MET A 59 -7.51 -5.78 4.01
C MET A 59 -7.70 -7.06 4.80
N ASP A 60 -7.60 -8.16 4.10
CA ASP A 60 -7.56 -9.49 4.72
C ASP A 60 -6.08 -9.88 4.82
N PRO A 61 -5.49 -9.95 6.03
CA PRO A 61 -4.06 -10.17 6.16
C PRO A 61 -3.59 -11.54 5.68
N GLN A 62 -4.51 -12.48 5.49
CA GLN A 62 -4.15 -13.80 5.00
C GLN A 62 -4.23 -13.91 3.48
N ARG A 63 -4.91 -12.98 2.83
CA ARG A 63 -5.16 -13.05 1.39
C ARG A 63 -4.63 -11.87 0.62
N ASP A 64 -4.46 -10.73 1.27
CA ASP A 64 -4.07 -9.48 0.64
C ASP A 64 -2.72 -9.02 1.16
N SER A 65 -2.10 -8.09 0.45
CA SER A 65 -0.88 -7.46 0.93
C SER A 65 -0.89 -5.97 0.65
N LEU A 66 -0.24 -5.22 1.52
CA LEU A 66 -0.02 -3.79 1.41
C LEU A 66 1.45 -3.51 1.62
N ARG A 67 1.97 -2.54 0.89
CA ARG A 67 3.35 -2.15 1.06
C ARG A 67 3.46 -0.64 0.99
N PHE A 68 4.21 -0.08 1.92
CA PHE A 68 4.48 1.35 1.99
C PHE A 68 5.96 1.58 1.76
N TYR A 69 6.28 2.30 0.70
CA TYR A 69 7.65 2.66 0.37
C TYR A 69 7.84 4.12 0.75
N TYR A 70 8.74 4.37 1.68
CA TYR A 70 9.00 5.73 2.16
C TYR A 70 10.17 6.30 1.38
N LEU A 71 9.89 7.31 0.58
CA LEU A 71 10.87 7.92 -0.30
C LEU A 71 11.19 9.30 0.27
N GLY A 72 12.21 9.33 1.12
CA GLY A 72 12.62 10.56 1.78
C GLY A 72 13.87 11.15 1.19
N LYS A 73 14.30 12.25 1.78
CA LYS A 73 15.54 12.91 1.40
C LYS A 73 16.76 12.09 1.75
N GLN A 74 16.63 11.27 2.76
CA GLN A 74 17.70 10.37 3.15
C GLN A 74 17.55 9.12 2.32
N TYR A 75 18.65 8.58 1.92
CA TYR A 75 18.65 7.47 1.00
C TYR A 75 18.30 6.14 1.63
N GLU A 76 17.94 6.17 2.89
CA GLU A 76 17.42 4.98 3.54
C GLU A 76 16.01 4.74 3.06
N LYS A 77 15.87 3.75 2.23
CA LYS A 77 14.56 3.36 1.75
C LYS A 77 13.94 2.46 2.80
N LYS A 78 12.83 2.91 3.34
CA LYS A 78 12.08 2.13 4.28
C LYS A 78 10.89 1.52 3.57
N ILE A 79 10.68 0.24 3.82
CA ILE A 79 9.55 -0.48 3.26
C ILE A 79 8.82 -1.16 4.40
N GLU A 80 7.53 -0.93 4.48
CA GLU A 80 6.68 -1.64 5.42
C GLU A 80 5.69 -2.50 4.67
N HIS A 81 5.64 -3.76 5.02
CA HIS A 81 4.76 -4.73 4.38
C HIS A 81 3.72 -5.22 5.36
N PHE A 82 2.47 -5.27 4.92
CA PHE A 82 1.36 -5.77 5.69
C PHE A 82 0.62 -6.83 4.87
N GLY A 83 0.25 -7.92 5.52
CA GLY A 83 -0.53 -8.94 4.87
C GLY A 83 0.28 -10.15 4.49
N CYS A 84 -0.20 -10.90 3.50
CA CYS A 84 0.42 -12.15 3.16
C CYS A 84 1.79 -11.96 2.54
N LYS A 85 2.62 -12.98 2.71
CA LYS A 85 4.00 -12.92 2.29
C LYS A 85 4.10 -13.00 0.78
N GLN A 86 4.88 -12.09 0.21
CA GLN A 86 5.14 -12.10 -1.21
C GLN A 86 6.29 -13.02 -1.55
N SER A 87 6.27 -13.54 -2.75
CA SER A 87 7.30 -14.46 -3.21
C SER A 87 8.55 -13.76 -3.71
N TYR A 88 8.47 -12.48 -4.04
CA TYR A 88 9.63 -11.77 -4.55
C TYR A 88 10.43 -11.15 -3.43
N LEU A 89 11.70 -10.89 -3.72
CA LEU A 89 12.61 -10.34 -2.74
C LEU A 89 12.54 -8.82 -2.71
N PRO A 90 12.75 -8.21 -1.53
CA PRO A 90 12.70 -6.76 -1.41
C PRO A 90 13.66 -6.02 -2.35
N GLU A 91 14.83 -6.54 -2.56
CA GLU A 91 15.79 -5.88 -3.44
C GLU A 91 15.31 -5.84 -4.88
N GLU A 92 14.53 -6.80 -5.31
CA GLU A 92 13.94 -6.76 -6.64
C GLU A 92 12.94 -5.62 -6.75
N THR A 93 12.17 -5.43 -5.70
CA THR A 93 11.19 -4.35 -5.64
C THR A 93 11.87 -3.00 -5.70
N LEU A 94 13.03 -2.88 -5.08
CA LEU A 94 13.76 -1.64 -5.01
C LEU A 94 14.46 -1.28 -6.31
N MET A 95 14.49 -2.17 -7.24
CA MET A 95 15.12 -1.94 -8.53
C MET A 95 14.27 -1.12 -9.49
N ILE A 96 13.15 -0.71 -9.07
CA ILE A 96 12.24 0.10 -9.88
C ILE A 96 12.84 1.42 -10.28
#